data_a2c06298b604a06437a6a0292c27cfd0
#
_entry.id   a2c06298b604a06437a6a0292c27cfd0
#
_cell.length_a   1.000
_cell.length_b   1.000
_cell.length_c   1.000
_cell.angle_alpha   90.00
_cell.angle_beta   90.00
_cell.angle_gamma   90.00
#
_symmetry.space_group_name_H-M   'P 1'
#
loop_
_entity.id
_entity.type
_entity.pdbx_description
1 polymer ?
#
loop_
_entity_poly.entity_id
_entity_poly.type
_entity_poly.pdbx_seq_one_letter_code
_entity_poly.pdbx_strand_id
1 'polypeptide(L)'
;MRKITVIFVCLTFLLSCVADRDFDSNLSSKNQEDGWVEYNQNDFPQALVAFERAVSLNPNLSDAHNGLGWAHLSMSQVPNTNTQIIAKAQRSFQDAILADTQNSDAWIGLANVLFLRRQKPSDFEAAIQAIENALAADRDYFFRHDYDSIADIHILKSFCYYHLGKKTQADSIIRTVLKSDPTNQSATQLKKLLAF
;
A
#
# COMPACT_ATOMS: atom_id res chain seq x y z
N MET A 1 16.08 -0.31 -76.44
CA MET A 1 16.86 -0.62 -75.23
C MET A 1 16.29 0.21 -74.07
N ARG A 2 15.46 -0.42 -73.20
CA ARG A 2 14.86 0.24 -72.00
C ARG A 2 15.80 0.04 -70.80
N LYS A 3 16.30 1.16 -70.28
CA LYS A 3 17.08 1.12 -69.03
C LYS A 3 16.14 1.01 -67.86
N ILE A 4 16.25 -0.10 -67.10
CA ILE A 4 15.57 -0.31 -65.86
C ILE A 4 16.40 0.34 -64.74
N THR A 5 15.88 1.41 -64.18
CA THR A 5 16.50 2.07 -63.01
C THR A 5 15.98 1.33 -61.77
N VAL A 6 16.86 0.62 -61.11
CA VAL A 6 16.57 -0.05 -59.83
C VAL A 6 16.72 1.01 -58.74
N ILE A 7 15.61 1.42 -58.14
CA ILE A 7 15.60 2.29 -56.97
C ILE A 7 15.86 1.41 -55.75
N PHE A 8 17.06 1.58 -55.16
CA PHE A 8 17.40 0.96 -53.87
C PHE A 8 16.74 1.80 -52.78
N VAL A 9 15.60 1.32 -52.27
CA VAL A 9 15.00 1.91 -51.06
C VAL A 9 15.80 1.43 -49.86
N CYS A 10 16.67 2.32 -49.38
CA CYS A 10 17.38 2.12 -48.12
C CYS A 10 16.37 2.27 -46.99
N LEU A 11 15.83 1.16 -46.52
CA LEU A 11 14.99 1.04 -45.32
C LEU A 11 15.92 1.21 -44.11
N THR A 12 16.16 2.45 -43.68
CA THR A 12 16.84 2.74 -42.42
C THR A 12 15.92 2.26 -41.30
N PHE A 13 16.18 1.06 -40.80
CA PHE A 13 15.69 0.64 -39.49
C PHE A 13 16.25 1.63 -38.46
N LEU A 14 15.38 2.55 -38.04
CA LEU A 14 15.58 3.23 -36.77
C LEU A 14 15.46 2.18 -35.68
N LEU A 15 16.59 1.53 -35.34
CA LEU A 15 16.73 0.90 -34.04
C LEU A 15 16.55 2.01 -33.03
N SER A 16 15.34 2.16 -32.54
CA SER A 16 15.09 2.82 -31.28
C SER A 16 15.91 2.04 -30.25
N CYS A 17 17.05 2.56 -29.86
CA CYS A 17 17.69 2.17 -28.62
C CYS A 17 16.71 2.54 -27.50
N VAL A 18 15.81 1.63 -27.18
CA VAL A 18 15.29 1.52 -25.83
C VAL A 18 16.57 1.22 -25.03
N ALA A 19 17.07 2.21 -24.31
CA ALA A 19 18.13 1.98 -23.35
C ALA A 19 17.59 0.86 -22.44
N ASP A 20 18.14 -0.35 -22.61
CA ASP A 20 18.02 -1.37 -21.58
C ASP A 20 18.52 -0.69 -20.31
N ARG A 21 17.58 -0.28 -19.45
CA ARG A 21 17.93 0.02 -18.08
C ARG A 21 18.31 -1.31 -17.51
N ASP A 22 19.63 -1.53 -17.42
CA ASP A 22 20.16 -2.67 -16.70
C ASP A 22 19.54 -2.61 -15.31
N PHE A 23 18.62 -3.52 -15.04
CA PHE A 23 17.99 -3.69 -13.75
C PHE A 23 19.09 -4.12 -12.79
N ASP A 24 19.64 -3.19 -12.04
CA ASP A 24 20.50 -3.53 -10.90
C ASP A 24 19.60 -3.97 -9.75
N SER A 25 19.20 -5.25 -9.80
CA SER A 25 18.34 -5.86 -8.79
C SER A 25 18.94 -5.78 -7.39
N ASN A 26 20.27 -5.84 -7.28
CA ASN A 26 20.96 -5.75 -6.00
C ASN A 26 20.88 -4.34 -5.43
N LEU A 27 21.04 -3.32 -6.29
CA LEU A 27 20.99 -1.93 -5.84
C LEU A 27 19.54 -1.50 -5.53
N SER A 28 18.55 -1.98 -6.28
CA SER A 28 17.15 -1.69 -5.99
C SER A 28 16.71 -2.32 -4.66
N SER A 29 17.06 -3.58 -4.40
CA SER A 29 16.78 -4.25 -3.14
C SER A 29 17.49 -3.57 -1.96
N LYS A 30 18.77 -3.17 -2.15
CA LYS A 30 19.48 -2.44 -1.11
C LYS A 30 18.80 -1.10 -0.77
N ASN A 31 18.41 -0.31 -1.75
CA ASN A 31 17.71 0.95 -1.49
C ASN A 31 16.34 0.72 -0.80
N GLN A 32 15.65 -0.38 -1.13
CA GLN A 32 14.42 -0.77 -0.42
C GLN A 32 14.69 -1.09 1.06
N GLU A 33 15.73 -1.88 1.35
CA GLU A 33 16.15 -2.20 2.72
C GLU A 33 16.55 -0.93 3.49
N ASP A 34 17.36 -0.06 2.90
CA ASP A 34 17.74 1.24 3.47
C ASP A 34 16.47 2.07 3.78
N GLY A 35 15.48 2.06 2.88
CA GLY A 35 14.20 2.74 3.08
C GLY A 35 13.43 2.25 4.31
N TRP A 36 13.39 0.93 4.53
CA TRP A 36 12.76 0.37 5.73
C TRP A 36 13.56 0.65 7.01
N VAL A 37 14.89 0.73 6.92
CA VAL A 37 15.73 1.15 8.05
C VAL A 37 15.39 2.58 8.47
N GLU A 38 15.32 3.52 7.52
CA GLU A 38 14.97 4.92 7.81
C GLU A 38 13.52 5.04 8.30
N TYR A 39 12.59 4.28 7.73
CA TYR A 39 11.20 4.24 8.18
C TYR A 39 11.10 3.84 9.66
N ASN A 40 11.80 2.79 10.06
CA ASN A 40 11.81 2.29 11.44
C ASN A 40 12.47 3.28 12.44
N GLN A 41 13.30 4.20 11.93
CA GLN A 41 13.86 5.31 12.71
C GLN A 41 12.92 6.54 12.74
N ASN A 42 11.75 6.46 12.10
CA ASN A 42 10.80 7.55 11.89
C ASN A 42 11.37 8.70 11.02
N ASP A 43 12.46 8.47 10.28
CA ASP A 43 12.94 9.41 9.28
C ASP A 43 12.24 9.18 7.94
N PHE A 44 10.94 9.50 7.91
CA PHE A 44 10.10 9.31 6.73
C PHE A 44 10.59 10.07 5.50
N PRO A 45 11.16 11.29 5.59
CA PRO A 45 11.75 11.96 4.45
C PRO A 45 12.91 11.18 3.81
N GLN A 46 13.82 10.60 4.59
CA GLN A 46 14.92 9.78 4.07
C GLN A 46 14.41 8.43 3.54
N ALA A 47 13.45 7.82 4.23
CA ALA A 47 12.77 6.62 3.75
C ALA A 47 12.19 6.83 2.35
N LEU A 48 11.49 7.96 2.11
CA LEU A 48 10.96 8.29 0.77
C LEU A 48 12.06 8.35 -0.28
N VAL A 49 13.19 9.02 0.01
CA VAL A 49 14.32 9.12 -0.93
C VAL A 49 14.86 7.73 -1.29
N ALA A 50 15.01 6.86 -0.31
CA ALA A 50 15.52 5.51 -0.52
C ALA A 50 14.52 4.65 -1.33
N PHE A 51 13.23 4.67 -0.98
CA PHE A 51 12.20 3.94 -1.73
C PHE A 51 12.02 4.48 -3.16
N GLU A 52 12.07 5.80 -3.38
CA GLU A 52 12.02 6.40 -4.72
C GLU A 52 13.18 5.94 -5.59
N ARG A 53 14.39 5.82 -5.02
CA ARG A 53 15.55 5.25 -5.72
C ARG A 53 15.32 3.77 -6.05
N ALA A 54 14.81 2.98 -5.11
CA ALA A 54 14.49 1.58 -5.34
C ALA A 54 13.51 1.41 -6.50
N VAL A 55 12.41 2.18 -6.51
CA VAL A 55 11.41 2.18 -7.59
C VAL A 55 11.98 2.67 -8.91
N SER A 56 12.88 3.67 -8.90
CA SER A 56 13.51 4.16 -10.13
C SER A 56 14.40 3.11 -10.78
N LEU A 57 15.02 2.25 -9.98
CA LEU A 57 15.86 1.13 -10.44
C LEU A 57 15.02 -0.09 -10.82
N ASN A 58 13.97 -0.38 -10.07
CA ASN A 58 13.02 -1.46 -10.35
C ASN A 58 11.57 -1.00 -10.14
N PRO A 59 10.88 -0.55 -11.21
CA PRO A 59 9.48 -0.10 -11.12
C PRO A 59 8.48 -1.20 -10.70
N ASN A 60 8.86 -2.46 -10.76
CA ASN A 60 8.02 -3.59 -10.38
C ASN A 60 8.30 -4.10 -8.96
N LEU A 61 9.06 -3.35 -8.17
CA LEU A 61 9.40 -3.73 -6.80
C LEU A 61 8.25 -3.35 -5.86
N SER A 62 7.32 -4.28 -5.67
CA SER A 62 6.10 -4.09 -4.88
C SER A 62 6.38 -3.53 -3.48
N ASP A 63 7.37 -4.08 -2.80
CA ASP A 63 7.70 -3.68 -1.43
C ASP A 63 8.29 -2.26 -1.33
N ALA A 64 8.97 -1.77 -2.38
CA ALA A 64 9.40 -0.37 -2.43
C ALA A 64 8.23 0.60 -2.63
N HIS A 65 7.27 0.26 -3.49
CA HIS A 65 6.03 1.02 -3.61
C HIS A 65 5.22 1.00 -2.30
N ASN A 66 5.17 -0.16 -1.63
CA ASN A 66 4.56 -0.30 -0.33
C ASN A 66 5.21 0.64 0.70
N GLY A 67 6.55 0.66 0.76
CA GLY A 67 7.31 1.58 1.61
C GLY A 67 7.02 3.06 1.34
N LEU A 68 6.91 3.47 0.06
CA LEU A 68 6.46 4.81 -0.30
C LEU A 68 5.07 5.11 0.25
N GLY A 69 4.15 4.14 0.18
CA GLY A 69 2.81 4.25 0.71
C GLY A 69 2.80 4.52 2.21
N TRP A 70 3.52 3.72 2.97
CA TRP A 70 3.62 3.84 4.41
C TRP A 70 4.33 5.12 4.85
N ALA A 71 5.44 5.50 4.21
CA ALA A 71 6.15 6.74 4.53
C ALA A 71 5.27 7.98 4.28
N HIS A 72 4.54 8.02 3.15
CA HIS A 72 3.57 9.09 2.91
C HIS A 72 2.43 9.09 3.93
N LEU A 73 1.91 7.91 4.29
CA LEU A 73 0.82 7.80 5.27
C LEU A 73 1.25 8.30 6.65
N SER A 74 2.44 7.91 7.10
CA SER A 74 3.01 8.37 8.38
C SER A 74 3.24 9.88 8.39
N MET A 75 3.73 10.45 7.30
CA MET A 75 3.84 11.90 7.15
C MET A 75 2.48 12.61 7.16
N SER A 76 1.40 11.95 6.71
CA SER A 76 0.06 12.55 6.69
C SER A 76 -0.53 12.76 8.08
N GLN A 77 0.00 12.11 9.11
CA GLN A 77 -0.43 12.25 10.49
C GLN A 77 0.13 13.50 11.19
N VAL A 78 1.08 14.19 10.54
CA VAL A 78 1.60 15.48 11.03
C VAL A 78 0.53 16.57 10.89
N PRO A 79 0.28 17.39 11.93
CA PRO A 79 -0.70 18.48 11.85
C PRO A 79 -0.45 19.40 10.64
N ASN A 80 -1.52 19.84 9.98
CA ASN A 80 -1.50 20.68 8.78
C ASN A 80 -0.98 19.98 7.51
N THR A 81 -0.97 18.67 7.46
CA THR A 81 -0.57 17.91 6.27
C THR A 81 -1.61 18.04 5.16
N ASN A 82 -1.14 18.28 3.96
CA ASN A 82 -1.95 18.43 2.77
C ASN A 82 -2.61 17.09 2.37
N THR A 83 -3.88 17.15 1.95
CA THR A 83 -4.63 16.01 1.37
C THR A 83 -3.90 15.33 0.19
N GLN A 84 -2.98 16.03 -0.47
CA GLN A 84 -2.14 15.48 -1.52
C GLN A 84 -1.24 14.33 -1.03
N ILE A 85 -0.78 14.34 0.23
CA ILE A 85 0.06 13.29 0.78
C ILE A 85 -0.75 11.99 0.93
N ILE A 86 -2.00 12.08 1.39
CA ILE A 86 -2.92 10.93 1.45
C ILE A 86 -3.16 10.35 0.05
N ALA A 87 -3.30 11.21 -0.97
CA ALA A 87 -3.47 10.76 -2.35
C ALA A 87 -2.19 10.09 -2.91
N LYS A 88 -1.01 10.56 -2.51
CA LYS A 88 0.27 9.90 -2.85
C LYS A 88 0.36 8.53 -2.19
N ALA A 89 0.07 8.42 -0.88
CA ALA A 89 0.04 7.16 -0.17
C ALA A 89 -0.89 6.15 -0.85
N GLN A 90 -2.12 6.58 -1.18
CA GLN A 90 -3.08 5.72 -1.89
C GLN A 90 -2.52 5.19 -3.22
N ARG A 91 -1.90 6.06 -4.01
CA ARG A 91 -1.32 5.68 -5.30
C ARG A 91 -0.19 4.69 -5.13
N SER A 92 0.72 4.95 -4.18
CA SER A 92 1.85 4.05 -3.92
C SER A 92 1.39 2.65 -3.50
N PHE A 93 0.37 2.53 -2.63
CA PHE A 93 -0.19 1.22 -2.29
C PHE A 93 -0.87 0.54 -3.50
N GLN A 94 -1.54 1.29 -4.36
CA GLN A 94 -2.13 0.74 -5.59
C GLN A 94 -1.04 0.23 -6.54
N ASP A 95 0.06 0.95 -6.69
CA ASP A 95 1.21 0.53 -7.51
C ASP A 95 1.88 -0.72 -6.92
N ALA A 96 2.00 -0.80 -5.59
CA ALA A 96 2.48 -1.99 -4.90
C ALA A 96 1.61 -3.22 -5.19
N ILE A 97 0.29 -3.08 -5.06
CA ILE A 97 -0.69 -4.15 -5.34
C ILE A 97 -0.67 -4.55 -6.82
N LEU A 98 -0.49 -3.59 -7.72
CA LEU A 98 -0.37 -3.86 -9.16
C LEU A 98 0.89 -4.67 -9.47
N ALA A 99 1.99 -4.39 -8.77
CA ALA A 99 3.25 -5.12 -8.93
C ALA A 99 3.20 -6.52 -8.29
N ASP A 100 2.52 -6.67 -7.15
CA ASP A 100 2.31 -7.95 -6.48
C ASP A 100 0.99 -7.95 -5.69
N THR A 101 0.00 -8.67 -6.18
CA THR A 101 -1.31 -8.83 -5.54
C THR A 101 -1.26 -9.63 -4.22
N GLN A 102 -0.17 -10.35 -3.97
CA GLN A 102 0.05 -11.09 -2.73
C GLN A 102 0.67 -10.23 -1.62
N ASN A 103 1.03 -8.98 -1.90
CA ASN A 103 1.51 -8.05 -0.88
C ASN A 103 0.36 -7.64 0.05
N SER A 104 0.13 -8.42 1.11
CA SER A 104 -0.92 -8.19 2.10
C SER A 104 -0.75 -6.86 2.83
N ASP A 105 0.48 -6.43 3.08
CA ASP A 105 0.79 -5.18 3.77
C ASP A 105 0.37 -3.96 2.93
N ALA A 106 0.57 -4.00 1.62
CA ALA A 106 0.08 -2.95 0.72
C ALA A 106 -1.46 -2.87 0.70
N TRP A 107 -2.16 -4.00 0.77
CA TRP A 107 -3.61 -4.02 0.91
C TRP A 107 -4.07 -3.38 2.22
N ILE A 108 -3.39 -3.62 3.34
CA ILE A 108 -3.69 -3.00 4.63
C ILE A 108 -3.40 -1.50 4.58
N GLY A 109 -2.28 -1.09 3.99
CA GLY A 109 -1.96 0.32 3.77
C GLY A 109 -3.06 1.04 2.98
N LEU A 110 -3.54 0.42 1.90
CA LEU A 110 -4.67 0.95 1.12
C LEU A 110 -5.95 1.06 1.96
N ALA A 111 -6.26 0.06 2.79
CA ALA A 111 -7.43 0.09 3.67
C ALA A 111 -7.36 1.26 4.67
N ASN A 112 -6.17 1.52 5.26
CA ASN A 112 -5.96 2.66 6.15
C ASN A 112 -6.19 3.99 5.44
N VAL A 113 -5.63 4.17 4.26
CA VAL A 113 -5.84 5.40 3.47
C VAL A 113 -7.31 5.63 3.16
N LEU A 114 -8.03 4.58 2.74
CA LEU A 114 -9.46 4.66 2.44
C LEU A 114 -10.27 5.00 3.70
N PHE A 115 -9.95 4.38 4.84
CA PHE A 115 -10.55 4.70 6.13
C PHE A 115 -10.28 6.14 6.58
N LEU A 116 -9.06 6.64 6.42
CA LEU A 116 -8.72 8.02 6.77
C LEU A 116 -9.40 9.03 5.86
N ARG A 117 -9.55 8.73 4.59
CA ARG A 117 -10.23 9.59 3.63
C ARG A 117 -11.71 9.79 3.98
N ARG A 118 -12.42 8.73 4.36
CA ARG A 118 -13.82 8.69 4.86
C ARG A 118 -14.76 9.79 4.35
N GLN A 119 -14.66 10.12 3.08
CA GLN A 119 -15.48 11.17 2.46
C GLN A 119 -16.89 10.69 2.10
N LYS A 120 -17.04 9.37 1.87
CA LYS A 120 -18.29 8.74 1.45
C LYS A 120 -18.35 7.27 1.93
N PRO A 121 -19.57 6.70 2.06
CA PRO A 121 -19.74 5.31 2.48
C PRO A 121 -18.92 4.30 1.67
N SER A 122 -18.79 4.52 0.35
CA SER A 122 -17.99 3.63 -0.51
C SER A 122 -16.50 3.59 -0.15
N ASP A 123 -15.97 4.55 0.60
CA ASP A 123 -14.59 4.50 1.08
C ASP A 123 -14.43 3.41 2.15
N PHE A 124 -15.42 3.27 3.05
CA PHE A 124 -15.43 2.19 4.05
C PHE A 124 -15.68 0.82 3.43
N GLU A 125 -16.53 0.73 2.39
CA GLU A 125 -16.76 -0.52 1.66
C GLU A 125 -15.48 -0.98 0.94
N ALA A 126 -14.78 -0.05 0.28
CA ALA A 126 -13.50 -0.33 -0.36
C ALA A 126 -12.40 -0.70 0.65
N ALA A 127 -12.38 -0.06 1.84
CA ALA A 127 -11.46 -0.43 2.92
C ALA A 127 -11.72 -1.85 3.42
N ILE A 128 -12.99 -2.25 3.60
CA ILE A 128 -13.35 -3.63 3.97
C ILE A 128 -12.87 -4.62 2.92
N GLN A 129 -13.08 -4.33 1.63
CA GLN A 129 -12.63 -5.19 0.54
C GLN A 129 -11.10 -5.31 0.52
N ALA A 130 -10.37 -4.21 0.73
CA ALA A 130 -8.91 -4.23 0.81
C ALA A 130 -8.43 -5.09 1.99
N ILE A 131 -9.08 -5.02 3.16
CA ILE A 131 -8.78 -5.88 4.31
C ILE A 131 -9.03 -7.37 3.96
N GLU A 132 -10.13 -7.67 3.26
CA GLU A 132 -10.43 -9.05 2.86
C GLU A 132 -9.38 -9.60 1.89
N ASN A 133 -8.94 -8.79 0.94
CA ASN A 133 -7.85 -9.14 0.03
C ASN A 133 -6.54 -9.37 0.80
N ALA A 134 -6.21 -8.51 1.76
CA ALA A 134 -5.03 -8.68 2.60
C ALA A 134 -5.06 -10.01 3.37
N LEU A 135 -6.20 -10.34 3.98
CA LEU A 135 -6.35 -11.58 4.76
C LEU A 135 -6.31 -12.85 3.89
N ALA A 136 -6.58 -12.71 2.58
CA ALA A 136 -6.51 -13.79 1.61
C ALA A 136 -5.13 -13.91 0.93
N ALA A 137 -4.31 -12.87 0.98
CA ALA A 137 -2.99 -12.79 0.37
C ALA A 137 -1.91 -13.48 1.24
N ASP A 138 -0.65 -13.38 0.82
CA ASP A 138 0.47 -13.99 1.51
C ASP A 138 0.69 -13.36 2.91
N ARG A 139 0.76 -14.22 3.92
CA ARG A 139 0.93 -13.80 5.31
C ARG A 139 2.35 -13.40 5.66
N ASP A 140 3.33 -13.71 4.85
CA ASP A 140 4.73 -13.36 5.10
C ASP A 140 4.97 -11.84 5.01
N TYR A 141 4.04 -11.10 4.38
CA TYR A 141 4.06 -9.65 4.36
C TYR A 141 3.45 -9.00 5.61
N PHE A 142 2.70 -9.72 6.46
CA PHE A 142 2.14 -9.15 7.68
C PHE A 142 3.21 -8.87 8.75
N PHE A 143 2.91 -7.93 9.65
CA PHE A 143 3.68 -7.63 10.86
C PHE A 143 5.09 -7.09 10.61
N ARG A 144 5.30 -6.41 9.51
CA ARG A 144 6.60 -5.81 9.22
C ARG A 144 6.85 -4.52 10.00
N HIS A 145 5.80 -3.72 10.28
CA HIS A 145 5.97 -2.42 10.93
C HIS A 145 4.75 -1.93 11.73
N ASP A 146 3.59 -1.66 11.13
CA ASP A 146 2.52 -0.88 11.79
C ASP A 146 1.42 -1.72 12.46
N TYR A 147 1.52 -3.03 12.42
CA TYR A 147 0.55 -3.95 13.01
C TYR A 147 1.24 -5.03 13.82
N ASP A 148 0.80 -5.15 15.09
CA ASP A 148 1.31 -6.18 15.99
C ASP A 148 0.52 -7.48 15.88
N SER A 149 -0.70 -7.42 15.34
CA SER A 149 -1.57 -8.59 15.27
C SER A 149 -2.67 -8.48 14.21
N ILE A 150 -3.20 -9.63 13.78
CA ILE A 150 -4.41 -9.70 12.94
C ILE A 150 -5.62 -9.05 13.66
N ALA A 151 -5.62 -8.98 14.99
CA ALA A 151 -6.67 -8.32 15.74
C ALA A 151 -6.82 -6.84 15.35
N ASP A 152 -5.70 -6.13 15.11
CA ASP A 152 -5.72 -4.71 14.72
C ASP A 152 -6.39 -4.53 13.35
N ILE A 153 -6.12 -5.45 12.42
CA ILE A 153 -6.76 -5.47 11.10
C ILE A 153 -8.27 -5.73 11.23
N HIS A 154 -8.68 -6.65 12.08
CA HIS A 154 -10.09 -6.89 12.38
C HIS A 154 -10.76 -5.71 13.06
N ILE A 155 -10.06 -5.00 13.94
CA ILE A 155 -10.57 -3.78 14.57
C ILE A 155 -10.79 -2.69 13.51
N LEU A 156 -9.86 -2.47 12.60
CA LEU A 156 -10.04 -1.53 11.47
C LEU A 156 -11.29 -1.90 10.64
N LYS A 157 -11.46 -3.19 10.31
CA LYS A 157 -12.65 -3.69 9.61
C LYS A 157 -13.93 -3.39 10.38
N SER A 158 -13.91 -3.59 11.70
CA SER A 158 -15.05 -3.32 12.56
C SER A 158 -15.39 -1.83 12.61
N PHE A 159 -14.39 -0.92 12.64
CA PHE A 159 -14.63 0.51 12.51
C PHE A 159 -15.29 0.88 11.18
N CYS A 160 -14.86 0.27 10.06
CA CYS A 160 -15.51 0.49 8.77
C CYS A 160 -17.00 0.08 8.81
N TYR A 161 -17.34 -1.09 9.38
CA TYR A 161 -18.73 -1.50 9.55
C TYR A 161 -19.52 -0.57 10.47
N TYR A 162 -18.91 -0.08 11.56
CA TYR A 162 -19.55 0.89 12.45
C TYR A 162 -19.94 2.17 11.68
N HIS A 163 -19.02 2.73 10.90
CA HIS A 163 -19.29 3.93 10.10
C HIS A 163 -20.33 3.73 8.99
N LEU A 164 -20.49 2.50 8.52
CA LEU A 164 -21.56 2.12 7.58
C LEU A 164 -22.91 1.87 8.26
N GLY A 165 -23.01 2.04 9.60
CA GLY A 165 -24.20 1.72 10.37
C GLY A 165 -24.48 0.22 10.52
N LYS A 166 -23.56 -0.64 10.07
CA LYS A 166 -23.64 -2.11 10.11
C LYS A 166 -23.19 -2.63 11.49
N LYS A 167 -23.90 -2.20 12.55
CA LYS A 167 -23.52 -2.44 13.96
C LYS A 167 -23.38 -3.94 14.31
N THR A 168 -24.24 -4.79 13.75
CA THR A 168 -24.22 -6.25 14.02
C THR A 168 -22.92 -6.87 13.52
N GLN A 169 -22.45 -6.51 12.32
CA GLN A 169 -21.19 -7.00 11.77
C GLN A 169 -20.00 -6.49 12.59
N ALA A 170 -20.01 -5.21 12.95
CA ALA A 170 -18.98 -4.63 13.81
C ALA A 170 -18.89 -5.34 15.17
N ASP A 171 -20.03 -5.55 15.85
CA ASP A 171 -20.09 -6.24 17.16
C ASP A 171 -19.60 -7.69 17.07
N SER A 172 -20.00 -8.40 16.02
CA SER A 172 -19.55 -9.80 15.81
C SER A 172 -18.02 -9.91 15.74
N ILE A 173 -17.38 -9.01 15.00
CA ILE A 173 -15.90 -8.99 14.87
C ILE A 173 -15.26 -8.66 16.22
N ILE A 174 -15.75 -7.63 16.92
CA ILE A 174 -15.19 -7.19 18.20
C ILE A 174 -15.33 -8.27 19.27
N ARG A 175 -16.45 -8.99 19.31
CA ARG A 175 -16.61 -10.14 20.21
C ARG A 175 -15.57 -11.22 19.95
N THR A 176 -15.24 -11.48 18.68
CA THR A 176 -14.21 -12.46 18.32
C THR A 176 -12.83 -11.99 18.79
N VAL A 177 -12.49 -10.72 18.58
CA VAL A 177 -11.23 -10.14 19.08
C VAL A 177 -11.15 -10.24 20.61
N LEU A 178 -12.19 -9.81 21.33
CA LEU A 178 -12.22 -9.83 22.79
C LEU A 178 -12.27 -11.24 23.39
N LYS A 179 -12.68 -12.24 22.61
CA LYS A 179 -12.61 -13.65 23.04
C LYS A 179 -11.17 -14.17 23.05
N SER A 180 -10.34 -13.73 22.08
CA SER A 180 -8.92 -14.10 22.00
C SER A 180 -8.03 -13.20 22.86
N ASP A 181 -8.36 -11.91 22.96
CA ASP A 181 -7.66 -10.91 23.79
C ASP A 181 -8.68 -10.07 24.57
N PRO A 182 -9.09 -10.48 25.78
CA PRO A 182 -10.02 -9.75 26.62
C PRO A 182 -9.50 -8.37 27.07
N THR A 183 -8.19 -8.14 26.96
CA THR A 183 -7.53 -6.89 27.42
C THR A 183 -7.37 -5.87 26.32
N ASN A 184 -7.74 -6.19 25.09
CA ASN A 184 -7.59 -5.30 23.93
C ASN A 184 -8.39 -4.00 24.12
N GLN A 185 -7.65 -2.90 24.29
CA GLN A 185 -8.22 -1.59 24.59
C GLN A 185 -9.07 -1.04 23.44
N SER A 186 -8.58 -1.12 22.21
CA SER A 186 -9.27 -0.62 21.02
C SER A 186 -10.59 -1.36 20.79
N ALA A 187 -10.58 -2.69 20.92
CA ALA A 187 -11.78 -3.50 20.83
C ALA A 187 -12.78 -3.17 21.95
N THR A 188 -12.29 -2.97 23.17
CA THR A 188 -13.12 -2.57 24.33
C THR A 188 -13.77 -1.21 24.11
N GLN A 189 -13.03 -0.23 23.59
CA GLN A 189 -13.57 1.11 23.29
C GLN A 189 -14.63 1.05 22.20
N LEU A 190 -14.35 0.33 21.11
CA LEU A 190 -15.35 0.18 20.03
C LEU A 190 -16.60 -0.57 20.50
N LYS A 191 -16.46 -1.59 21.35
CA LYS A 191 -17.62 -2.27 21.96
C LYS A 191 -18.51 -1.32 22.74
N LYS A 192 -17.93 -0.37 23.48
CA LYS A 192 -18.73 0.67 24.19
C LYS A 192 -19.49 1.54 23.22
N LEU A 193 -18.87 1.94 22.07
CA LEU A 193 -19.56 2.72 21.03
C LEU A 193 -20.68 1.96 20.34
N LEU A 194 -20.60 0.63 20.26
CA LEU A 194 -21.65 -0.22 19.65
C LEU A 194 -22.84 -0.46 20.56
N ALA A 195 -22.68 -0.24 21.87
CA ALA A 195 -23.72 -0.52 22.87
C ALA A 195 -24.86 0.53 22.93
N PHE A 196 -24.82 1.59 22.10
CA PHE A 196 -25.83 2.66 22.02
C PHE A 196 -26.68 2.59 20.76
#